data_029d5dd5c5e76b2a2efce8319de6136c
#
_entry.id   029d5dd5c5e76b2a2efce8319de6136c
#
_cell.length_a   1.000
_cell.length_b   1.000
_cell.length_c   1.000
_cell.angle_alpha   90.00
_cell.angle_beta   90.00
_cell.angle_gamma   90.00
#
_symmetry.space_group_name_H-M   'P 1'
#
loop_
_entity.id
_entity.type
_entity.pdbx_description
1 polymer ?
#
loop_
_entity_poly.entity_id
_entity_poly.type
_entity_poly.pdbx_seq_one_letter_code
_entity_poly.pdbx_strand_id
1 'polypeptide(L)'
;MRVDAQISAAPRPGAVLLDVACGGGLLGPHLEGTGYAHVGVDLSGSAVRVAREHGMRYVVRGDVNALPFPDVFADVVVAGEILEHVPDLRAVVAECCRVLRPGGTLVIDTIADTRLARVLAISVLERLPGGPPHKLHDPALLVNRQALLDECARHGVRMRLTGLWPSLSDAALWFAGMRPGVRMVPIKSTAVLFQGVGVKPA
;
A
#
# COMPACT_ATOMS: atom_id res chain seq x y z
N MET A 1 5.12 3.10 -7.08
CA MET A 1 4.87 1.65 -6.87
C MET A 1 4.50 1.01 -8.20
N ARG A 2 4.96 -0.20 -8.52
CA ARG A 2 4.49 -0.96 -9.67
C ARG A 2 3.64 -2.11 -9.16
N VAL A 3 2.36 -1.86 -8.93
CA VAL A 3 1.38 -2.90 -8.54
C VAL A 3 1.22 -3.91 -9.67
N ASP A 4 1.29 -3.45 -10.93
CA ASP A 4 1.28 -4.24 -12.15
C ASP A 4 2.32 -5.39 -12.17
N ALA A 5 3.52 -5.15 -11.64
CA ALA A 5 4.57 -6.18 -11.55
C ALA A 5 4.30 -7.24 -10.46
N GLN A 6 3.37 -6.99 -9.55
CA GLN A 6 3.04 -7.87 -8.42
C GLN A 6 1.78 -8.70 -8.68
N ILE A 7 0.96 -8.30 -9.65
CA ILE A 7 -0.26 -8.97 -10.04
C ILE A 7 0.03 -9.81 -11.29
N SER A 8 0.40 -11.07 -11.10
CA SER A 8 1.03 -11.92 -12.12
C SER A 8 0.08 -12.61 -13.12
N ALA A 9 -1.22 -12.39 -13.05
CA ALA A 9 -2.18 -13.01 -13.96
C ALA A 9 -3.08 -11.96 -14.60
N ALA A 10 -3.45 -12.19 -15.88
CA ALA A 10 -4.52 -11.42 -16.50
C ALA A 10 -5.80 -11.58 -15.66
N PRO A 11 -6.47 -10.48 -15.29
CA PRO A 11 -7.66 -10.58 -14.47
C PRO A 11 -8.79 -11.29 -15.19
N ARG A 12 -9.63 -12.04 -14.45
CA ARG A 12 -10.89 -12.54 -14.99
C ARG A 12 -11.82 -11.36 -15.34
N PRO A 13 -12.78 -11.54 -16.24
CA PRO A 13 -13.79 -10.51 -16.50
C PRO A 13 -14.48 -10.06 -15.20
N GLY A 14 -14.53 -8.74 -14.96
CA GLY A 14 -15.12 -8.15 -13.76
C GLY A 14 -14.29 -8.33 -12.48
N ALA A 15 -12.99 -8.61 -12.58
CA ALA A 15 -12.09 -8.66 -11.44
C ALA A 15 -12.01 -7.31 -10.74
N VAL A 16 -12.01 -7.33 -9.41
CA VAL A 16 -11.97 -6.14 -8.54
C VAL A 16 -10.60 -6.00 -7.90
N LEU A 17 -10.01 -4.81 -8.03
CA LEU A 17 -8.90 -4.36 -7.20
C LEU A 17 -9.44 -3.35 -6.18
N LEU A 18 -9.32 -3.67 -4.89
CA LEU A 18 -9.68 -2.80 -3.79
C LEU A 18 -8.44 -2.06 -3.28
N ASP A 19 -8.49 -0.74 -3.33
CA ASP A 19 -7.46 0.19 -2.86
C ASP A 19 -7.86 0.71 -1.48
N VAL A 20 -7.21 0.20 -0.45
CA VAL A 20 -7.50 0.48 0.97
C VAL A 20 -6.70 1.69 1.41
N ALA A 21 -7.38 2.71 1.92
CA ALA A 21 -6.86 4.06 2.15
C ALA A 21 -6.33 4.69 0.85
N CYS A 22 -7.19 4.72 -0.17
CA CYS A 22 -6.82 5.13 -1.53
C CYS A 22 -6.42 6.61 -1.67
N GLY A 23 -6.57 7.41 -0.62
CA GLY A 23 -6.25 8.83 -0.66
C GLY A 23 -6.93 9.55 -1.83
N GLY A 24 -6.17 10.30 -2.60
CA GLY A 24 -6.61 10.99 -3.82
C GLY A 24 -6.67 10.10 -5.07
N GLY A 25 -6.60 8.76 -4.95
CA GLY A 25 -6.72 7.84 -6.09
C GLY A 25 -5.46 7.75 -6.97
N LEU A 26 -4.27 7.99 -6.41
CA LEU A 26 -3.01 8.04 -7.17
C LEU A 26 -2.60 6.69 -7.80
N LEU A 27 -3.21 5.59 -7.37
CA LEU A 27 -3.00 4.28 -7.97
C LEU A 27 -3.70 4.16 -9.34
N GLY A 28 -4.79 4.91 -9.59
CA GLY A 28 -5.63 4.81 -10.77
C GLY A 28 -4.88 4.81 -12.10
N PRO A 29 -4.00 5.79 -12.39
CA PRO A 29 -3.23 5.83 -13.64
C PRO A 29 -2.34 4.60 -13.88
N HIS A 30 -1.94 3.90 -12.82
CA HIS A 30 -1.13 2.69 -12.92
C HIS A 30 -1.96 1.42 -13.18
N LEU A 31 -3.28 1.52 -13.07
CA LEU A 31 -4.21 0.41 -13.31
C LEU A 31 -4.91 0.50 -14.67
N GLU A 32 -4.69 1.59 -15.41
CA GLU A 32 -5.26 1.74 -16.75
C GLU A 32 -4.83 0.59 -17.68
N GLY A 33 -5.81 -0.01 -18.37
CA GLY A 33 -5.55 -1.13 -19.27
C GLY A 33 -5.28 -2.47 -18.60
N THR A 34 -5.23 -2.57 -17.27
CA THR A 34 -5.01 -3.84 -16.55
C THR A 34 -6.25 -4.76 -16.57
N GLY A 35 -7.44 -4.19 -16.80
CA GLY A 35 -8.70 -4.96 -16.79
C GLY A 35 -9.36 -5.10 -15.41
N TYR A 36 -8.78 -4.56 -14.35
CA TYR A 36 -9.41 -4.52 -13.03
C TYR A 36 -10.41 -3.36 -12.90
N ALA A 37 -11.54 -3.62 -12.23
CA ALA A 37 -12.38 -2.57 -11.69
C ALA A 37 -11.68 -2.00 -10.43
N HIS A 38 -11.22 -0.76 -10.51
CA HIS A 38 -10.58 -0.07 -9.39
C HIS A 38 -11.64 0.48 -8.43
N VAL A 39 -11.67 -0.03 -7.21
CA VAL A 39 -12.56 0.39 -6.11
C VAL A 39 -11.71 0.93 -4.98
N GLY A 40 -12.01 2.12 -4.47
CA GLY A 40 -11.26 2.74 -3.38
C GLY A 40 -12.10 2.93 -2.11
N VAL A 41 -11.43 2.91 -0.98
CA VAL A 41 -11.98 3.31 0.31
C VAL A 41 -11.01 4.22 1.04
N ASP A 42 -11.51 5.31 1.63
CA ASP A 42 -10.71 6.21 2.47
C ASP A 42 -11.59 6.79 3.60
N LEU A 43 -10.99 7.03 4.76
CA LEU A 43 -11.67 7.63 5.91
C LEU A 43 -11.99 9.11 5.67
N SER A 44 -11.12 9.81 4.94
CA SER A 44 -11.21 11.24 4.67
C SER A 44 -12.17 11.55 3.53
N GLY A 45 -13.26 12.26 3.84
CA GLY A 45 -14.19 12.73 2.80
C GLY A 45 -13.56 13.67 1.78
N SER A 46 -12.50 14.42 2.14
CA SER A 46 -11.74 15.25 1.21
C SER A 46 -10.91 14.41 0.26
N ALA A 47 -10.26 13.34 0.73
CA ALA A 47 -9.52 12.39 -0.10
C ALA A 47 -10.45 11.71 -1.12
N VAL A 48 -11.62 11.22 -0.68
CA VAL A 48 -12.65 10.63 -1.55
C VAL A 48 -13.11 11.60 -2.64
N ARG A 49 -13.27 12.90 -2.32
CA ARG A 49 -13.61 13.92 -3.31
C ARG A 49 -12.50 14.07 -4.35
N VAL A 50 -11.25 14.21 -3.92
CA VAL A 50 -10.09 14.33 -4.81
C VAL A 50 -9.93 13.09 -5.69
N ALA A 51 -10.13 11.88 -5.14
CA ALA A 51 -10.10 10.65 -5.93
C ALA A 51 -11.13 10.65 -7.07
N ARG A 52 -12.34 11.18 -6.82
CA ARG A 52 -13.37 11.35 -7.86
C ARG A 52 -12.98 12.38 -8.92
N GLU A 53 -12.39 13.50 -8.49
CA GLU A 53 -11.87 14.53 -9.40
C GLU A 53 -10.75 13.98 -10.30
N HIS A 54 -9.94 13.02 -9.80
CA HIS A 54 -8.93 12.28 -10.56
C HIS A 54 -9.51 11.13 -11.40
N GLY A 55 -10.84 11.01 -11.50
CA GLY A 55 -11.51 10.04 -12.36
C GLY A 55 -11.76 8.66 -11.73
N MET A 56 -11.54 8.49 -10.43
CA MET A 56 -11.86 7.25 -9.75
C MET A 56 -13.37 7.05 -9.66
N ARG A 57 -13.90 6.10 -10.44
CA ARG A 57 -15.34 5.89 -10.60
C ARG A 57 -16.00 5.28 -9.36
N TYR A 58 -15.30 4.36 -8.71
CA TYR A 58 -15.83 3.64 -7.56
C TYR A 58 -14.98 3.94 -6.32
N VAL A 59 -15.40 4.92 -5.53
CA VAL A 59 -14.74 5.29 -4.28
C VAL A 59 -15.78 5.61 -3.22
N VAL A 60 -15.59 5.04 -2.03
CA VAL A 60 -16.47 5.22 -0.88
C VAL A 60 -15.71 5.76 0.33
N ARG A 61 -16.42 6.42 1.22
CA ARG A 61 -15.89 6.77 2.53
C ARG A 61 -16.08 5.61 3.49
N GLY A 62 -15.00 5.16 4.17
CA GLY A 62 -15.08 4.05 5.12
C GLY A 62 -13.85 3.98 6.01
N ASP A 63 -13.98 3.24 7.12
CA ASP A 63 -12.89 2.94 8.05
C ASP A 63 -12.19 1.65 7.61
N VAL A 64 -10.86 1.67 7.56
CA VAL A 64 -10.05 0.50 7.20
C VAL A 64 -10.08 -0.60 8.26
N ASN A 65 -10.47 -0.27 9.50
CA ASN A 65 -10.69 -1.24 10.57
C ASN A 65 -12.04 -1.99 10.46
N ALA A 66 -12.95 -1.51 9.61
CA ALA A 66 -14.26 -2.09 9.35
C ALA A 66 -14.67 -1.76 7.90
N LEU A 67 -14.05 -2.45 6.93
CA LEU A 67 -14.24 -2.18 5.51
C LEU A 67 -15.71 -2.36 5.09
N PRO A 68 -16.34 -1.37 4.41
CA PRO A 68 -17.74 -1.41 4.02
C PRO A 68 -18.00 -2.31 2.80
N PHE A 69 -17.34 -3.46 2.76
CA PHE A 69 -17.45 -4.45 1.69
C PHE A 69 -17.76 -5.84 2.27
N PRO A 70 -18.49 -6.68 1.54
CA PRO A 70 -18.76 -8.05 1.97
C PRO A 70 -17.49 -8.91 1.96
N ASP A 71 -17.55 -10.06 2.61
CA ASP A 71 -16.51 -11.07 2.52
C ASP A 71 -16.30 -11.49 1.07
N VAL A 72 -15.06 -11.85 0.71
CA VAL A 72 -14.75 -12.41 -0.63
C VAL A 72 -15.10 -11.44 -1.76
N PHE A 73 -14.93 -10.15 -1.55
CA PHE A 73 -15.28 -9.08 -2.50
C PHE A 73 -14.24 -8.88 -3.59
N ALA A 74 -12.95 -8.82 -3.23
CA ALA A 74 -11.88 -8.37 -4.12
C ALA A 74 -10.97 -9.52 -4.58
N ASP A 75 -10.52 -9.45 -5.83
CA ASP A 75 -9.50 -10.34 -6.40
C ASP A 75 -8.09 -9.90 -5.99
N VAL A 76 -7.90 -8.58 -5.84
CA VAL A 76 -6.67 -7.96 -5.34
C VAL A 76 -7.04 -6.94 -4.28
N VAL A 77 -6.32 -6.93 -3.18
CA VAL A 77 -6.38 -5.89 -2.15
C VAL A 77 -5.01 -5.22 -2.08
N VAL A 78 -4.99 -3.90 -2.21
CA VAL A 78 -3.79 -3.07 -2.04
C VAL A 78 -3.97 -2.22 -0.80
N ALA A 79 -3.03 -2.30 0.14
CA ALA A 79 -2.94 -1.46 1.32
C ALA A 79 -1.56 -0.77 1.32
N GLY A 80 -1.46 0.32 0.54
CA GLY A 80 -0.23 1.06 0.35
C GLY A 80 -0.10 2.22 1.33
N GLU A 81 1.02 2.30 2.05
CA GLU A 81 1.36 3.42 2.96
C GLU A 81 0.24 3.74 3.98
N ILE A 82 -0.42 2.71 4.53
CA ILE A 82 -1.49 2.88 5.51
C ILE A 82 -1.17 2.25 6.85
N LEU A 83 -0.45 1.12 6.88
CA LEU A 83 -0.29 0.34 8.11
C LEU A 83 0.51 1.07 9.18
N GLU A 84 1.40 1.99 8.81
CA GLU A 84 2.14 2.88 9.70
C GLU A 84 1.33 4.08 10.22
N HIS A 85 0.07 4.19 9.82
CA HIS A 85 -0.85 5.25 10.24
C HIS A 85 -2.02 4.73 11.09
N VAL A 86 -2.09 3.41 11.33
CA VAL A 86 -3.19 2.80 12.09
C VAL A 86 -2.72 2.24 13.43
N PRO A 87 -3.47 2.47 14.52
CA PRO A 87 -3.11 1.94 15.84
C PRO A 87 -3.29 0.41 15.92
N ASP A 88 -4.21 -0.18 15.17
CA ASP A 88 -4.47 -1.61 15.16
C ASP A 88 -4.17 -2.23 13.78
N LEU A 89 -2.89 -2.56 13.58
CA LEU A 89 -2.42 -3.29 12.41
C LEU A 89 -3.23 -4.58 12.15
N ARG A 90 -3.56 -5.32 13.24
CA ARG A 90 -4.20 -6.63 13.12
C ARG A 90 -5.63 -6.51 12.60
N ALA A 91 -6.38 -5.55 13.09
CA ALA A 91 -7.74 -5.28 12.60
C ALA A 91 -7.74 -4.97 11.10
N VAL A 92 -6.83 -4.10 10.65
CA VAL A 92 -6.74 -3.73 9.22
C VAL A 92 -6.35 -4.92 8.36
N VAL A 93 -5.35 -5.71 8.77
CA VAL A 93 -4.91 -6.91 8.03
C VAL A 93 -6.03 -7.97 7.99
N ALA A 94 -6.76 -8.17 9.11
CA ALA A 94 -7.90 -9.08 9.16
C ALA A 94 -8.99 -8.66 8.16
N GLU A 95 -9.34 -7.38 8.11
CA GLU A 95 -10.33 -6.84 7.17
C GLU A 95 -9.87 -6.99 5.70
N CYS A 96 -8.60 -6.67 5.40
CA CYS A 96 -8.02 -6.91 4.07
C CYS A 96 -8.13 -8.39 3.67
N CYS A 97 -7.82 -9.29 4.60
CA CYS A 97 -7.93 -10.73 4.37
C CYS A 97 -9.39 -11.22 4.27
N ARG A 98 -10.33 -10.62 5.02
CA ARG A 98 -11.75 -10.96 4.98
C ARG A 98 -12.35 -10.66 3.60
N VAL A 99 -12.10 -9.46 3.08
CA VAL A 99 -12.63 -9.04 1.78
C VAL A 99 -11.90 -9.67 0.59
N LEU A 100 -10.71 -10.23 0.81
CA LEU A 100 -9.93 -10.89 -0.24
C LEU A 100 -10.52 -12.28 -0.56
N ARG A 101 -10.69 -12.57 -1.85
CA ARG A 101 -11.17 -13.87 -2.34
C ARG A 101 -10.13 -14.98 -2.15
N PRO A 102 -10.56 -16.24 -2.02
CA PRO A 102 -9.67 -17.38 -2.27
C PRO A 102 -8.99 -17.26 -3.64
N GLY A 103 -7.69 -17.51 -3.71
CA GLY A 103 -6.85 -17.27 -4.87
C GLY A 103 -6.47 -15.79 -5.10
N GLY A 104 -7.01 -14.88 -4.32
CA GLY A 104 -6.73 -13.43 -4.43
C GLY A 104 -5.36 -13.03 -3.90
N THR A 105 -4.89 -11.86 -4.30
CA THR A 105 -3.58 -11.32 -3.95
C THR A 105 -3.71 -10.12 -3.02
N LEU A 106 -3.00 -10.14 -1.88
CA LEU A 106 -2.82 -9.01 -0.97
C LEU A 106 -1.46 -8.36 -1.24
N VAL A 107 -1.47 -7.06 -1.49
CA VAL A 107 -0.26 -6.23 -1.68
C VAL A 107 -0.23 -5.15 -0.60
N ILE A 108 0.90 -5.03 0.09
CA ILE A 108 1.10 -4.06 1.17
C ILE A 108 2.43 -3.37 0.94
N ASP A 109 2.52 -2.06 1.12
CA ASP A 109 3.78 -1.34 1.30
C ASP A 109 3.70 -0.50 2.56
N THR A 110 4.84 -0.39 3.27
CA THR A 110 4.87 0.30 4.55
C THR A 110 6.29 0.47 5.08
N ILE A 111 6.42 1.16 6.22
CA ILE A 111 7.68 1.43 6.91
C ILE A 111 7.88 0.43 8.05
N ALA A 112 9.05 -0.21 8.08
CA ALA A 112 9.40 -1.19 9.11
C ALA A 112 9.66 -0.54 10.46
N ASP A 113 9.24 -1.18 11.57
CA ASP A 113 9.64 -0.81 12.93
C ASP A 113 11.08 -1.23 13.19
N THR A 114 12.02 -0.37 12.81
CA THR A 114 13.45 -0.53 13.08
C THR A 114 14.08 0.80 13.47
N ARG A 115 15.21 0.75 14.17
CA ARG A 115 15.99 1.97 14.49
C ARG A 115 16.42 2.71 13.23
N LEU A 116 16.81 1.95 12.19
CA LEU A 116 17.23 2.51 10.90
C LEU A 116 16.07 3.24 10.21
N ALA A 117 14.87 2.64 10.17
CA ALA A 117 13.69 3.28 9.58
C ALA A 117 13.31 4.57 10.33
N ARG A 118 13.32 4.55 11.67
CA ARG A 118 13.05 5.74 12.50
C ARG A 118 14.01 6.89 12.18
N VAL A 119 15.29 6.60 12.01
CA VAL A 119 16.27 7.63 11.65
C VAL A 119 16.07 8.09 10.20
N LEU A 120 15.99 7.19 9.24
CA LEU A 120 15.94 7.56 7.83
C LEU A 120 14.57 8.13 7.43
N ALA A 121 13.47 7.42 7.70
CA ALA A 121 12.15 7.86 7.25
C ALA A 121 11.66 9.11 7.99
N ILE A 122 11.85 9.18 9.32
CA ILE A 122 11.30 10.27 10.13
C ILE A 122 12.31 11.39 10.31
N SER A 123 13.56 11.06 10.71
CA SER A 123 14.53 12.11 11.08
C SER A 123 15.22 12.74 9.89
N VAL A 124 15.35 12.04 8.78
CA VAL A 124 16.05 12.54 7.57
C VAL A 124 15.06 12.92 6.49
N LEU A 125 14.24 11.98 5.98
CA LEU A 125 13.39 12.24 4.81
C LEU A 125 12.34 13.32 5.05
N GLU A 126 11.73 13.38 6.24
CA GLU A 126 10.77 14.44 6.59
C GLU A 126 11.40 15.85 6.73
N ARG A 127 12.73 15.96 6.72
CA ARG A 127 13.44 17.23 6.80
C ARG A 127 14.06 17.66 5.47
N LEU A 128 14.00 16.79 4.45
CA LEU A 128 14.52 17.11 3.13
C LEU A 128 13.53 17.99 2.36
N PRO A 129 14.00 19.01 1.61
CA PRO A 129 13.15 19.74 0.67
C PRO A 129 12.49 18.77 -0.33
N GLY A 130 11.15 18.83 -0.44
CA GLY A 130 10.39 17.90 -1.30
C GLY A 130 10.16 16.50 -0.72
N GLY A 131 10.58 16.25 0.50
CA GLY A 131 10.27 15.03 1.25
C GLY A 131 8.82 15.02 1.79
N PRO A 132 8.44 13.94 2.51
CA PRO A 132 7.14 13.86 3.20
C PRO A 132 6.94 15.05 4.16
N PRO A 133 5.69 15.44 4.45
CA PRO A 133 5.41 16.46 5.45
C PRO A 133 6.05 16.15 6.81
N HIS A 134 6.53 17.18 7.48
CA HIS A 134 7.13 17.02 8.81
C HIS A 134 6.10 16.49 9.81
N LYS A 135 6.48 15.48 10.60
CA LYS A 135 5.62 14.74 11.55
C LYS A 135 4.48 13.95 10.89
N LEU A 136 4.68 13.50 9.67
CA LEU A 136 3.72 12.64 8.99
C LEU A 136 3.64 11.26 9.67
N HIS A 137 4.77 10.71 10.11
CA HIS A 137 4.83 9.37 10.68
C HIS A 137 5.03 9.41 12.20
N ASP A 138 4.19 8.64 12.93
CA ASP A 138 4.38 8.36 14.34
C ASP A 138 5.33 7.16 14.51
N PRO A 139 6.50 7.31 15.17
CA PRO A 139 7.42 6.19 15.40
C PRO A 139 6.81 5.00 16.15
N ALA A 140 5.72 5.22 16.91
CA ALA A 140 5.04 4.16 17.64
C ALA A 140 4.18 3.26 16.75
N LEU A 141 3.81 3.74 15.55
CA LEU A 141 2.94 3.04 14.59
C LEU A 141 3.72 2.30 13.51
N LEU A 142 5.04 2.41 13.46
CA LEU A 142 5.85 1.70 12.49
C LEU A 142 5.62 0.18 12.56
N VAL A 143 5.65 -0.49 11.41
CA VAL A 143 5.14 -1.83 11.26
C VAL A 143 6.14 -2.90 11.73
N ASN A 144 5.75 -3.67 12.74
CA ASN A 144 6.46 -4.90 13.12
C ASN A 144 6.20 -5.98 12.07
N ARG A 145 7.24 -6.34 11.32
CA ARG A 145 7.17 -7.30 10.20
C ARG A 145 6.69 -8.68 10.63
N GLN A 146 7.11 -9.14 11.83
CA GLN A 146 6.69 -10.46 12.32
C GLN A 146 5.21 -10.45 12.69
N ALA A 147 4.72 -9.40 13.34
CA ALA A 147 3.30 -9.25 13.66
C ALA A 147 2.43 -9.22 12.40
N LEU A 148 2.90 -8.54 11.33
CA LEU A 148 2.23 -8.53 10.03
C LEU A 148 2.18 -9.94 9.41
N LEU A 149 3.31 -10.65 9.38
CA LEU A 149 3.38 -12.01 8.81
C LEU A 149 2.51 -12.99 9.59
N ASP A 150 2.53 -12.92 10.92
CA ASP A 150 1.73 -13.78 11.79
C ASP A 150 0.23 -13.54 11.58
N GLU A 151 -0.17 -12.27 11.44
CA GLU A 151 -1.57 -11.94 11.20
C GLU A 151 -2.04 -12.41 9.82
N CYS A 152 -1.27 -12.15 8.76
CA CYS A 152 -1.57 -12.69 7.43
C CYS A 152 -1.69 -14.21 7.45
N ALA A 153 -0.79 -14.91 8.16
CA ALA A 153 -0.79 -16.36 8.25
C ALA A 153 -2.03 -16.90 8.99
N ARG A 154 -2.53 -16.21 10.03
CA ARG A 154 -3.79 -16.56 10.72
C ARG A 154 -4.98 -16.60 9.77
N HIS A 155 -4.97 -15.75 8.75
CA HIS A 155 -6.00 -15.68 7.72
C HIS A 155 -5.66 -16.50 6.46
N GLY A 156 -4.65 -17.38 6.55
CA GLY A 156 -4.21 -18.26 5.46
C GLY A 156 -3.37 -17.57 4.39
N VAL A 157 -3.12 -16.27 4.47
CA VAL A 157 -2.33 -15.54 3.48
C VAL A 157 -0.84 -15.72 3.73
N ARG A 158 -0.15 -16.39 2.81
CA ARG A 158 1.32 -16.54 2.86
C ARG A 158 1.98 -15.34 2.21
N MET A 159 2.50 -14.44 3.02
CA MET A 159 3.12 -13.20 2.56
C MET A 159 4.63 -13.34 2.40
N ARG A 160 5.15 -12.77 1.31
CA ARG A 160 6.59 -12.63 1.05
C ARG A 160 6.95 -11.16 1.10
N LEU A 161 7.99 -10.81 1.86
CA LEU A 161 8.46 -9.44 1.98
C LEU A 161 9.66 -9.18 1.07
N THR A 162 9.70 -8.01 0.47
CA THR A 162 10.79 -7.49 -0.35
C THR A 162 11.07 -6.06 0.08
N GLY A 163 12.33 -5.72 0.32
CA GLY A 163 12.70 -4.34 0.65
C GLY A 163 12.58 -3.42 -0.56
N LEU A 164 12.31 -2.15 -0.29
CA LEU A 164 12.25 -1.09 -1.29
C LEU A 164 13.27 -0.01 -0.96
N TRP A 165 13.95 0.50 -2.00
CA TRP A 165 14.89 1.60 -1.87
C TRP A 165 14.77 2.55 -3.06
N PRO A 166 14.93 3.88 -2.85
CA PRO A 166 14.92 4.82 -3.96
C PRO A 166 16.07 4.55 -4.92
N SER A 167 15.78 4.55 -6.22
CA SER A 167 16.80 4.48 -7.26
C SER A 167 17.74 5.67 -7.14
N LEU A 168 19.03 5.42 -6.91
CA LEU A 168 20.05 6.48 -6.73
C LEU A 168 20.18 7.36 -7.98
N SER A 169 20.09 6.79 -9.18
CA SER A 169 20.10 7.55 -10.43
C SER A 169 18.88 8.46 -10.58
N ASP A 170 17.68 7.94 -10.23
CA ASP A 170 16.47 8.74 -10.30
C ASP A 170 16.48 9.84 -9.22
N ALA A 171 16.99 9.55 -8.03
CA ALA A 171 17.15 10.54 -6.97
C ALA A 171 18.09 11.68 -7.38
N ALA A 172 19.23 11.37 -8.01
CA ALA A 172 20.14 12.38 -8.53
C ALA A 172 19.47 13.26 -9.59
N LEU A 173 18.73 12.67 -10.52
CA LEU A 173 18.00 13.42 -11.56
C LEU A 173 16.85 14.26 -10.97
N TRP A 174 16.18 13.78 -9.93
CA TRP A 174 15.15 14.52 -9.23
C TRP A 174 15.71 15.75 -8.50
N PHE A 175 16.82 15.59 -7.77
CA PHE A 175 17.52 16.72 -7.15
C PHE A 175 18.03 17.76 -8.17
N ALA A 176 18.39 17.32 -9.38
CA ALA A 176 18.76 18.20 -10.48
C ALA A 176 17.56 18.85 -11.20
N GLY A 177 16.31 18.58 -10.75
CA GLY A 177 15.10 19.09 -11.39
C GLY A 177 14.80 18.48 -12.77
N MET A 178 15.51 17.40 -13.14
CA MET A 178 15.40 16.75 -14.45
C MET A 178 14.34 15.63 -14.48
N ARG A 179 13.75 15.30 -13.34
CA ARG A 179 12.75 14.23 -13.21
C ARG A 179 11.69 14.56 -12.16
N PRO A 180 10.40 14.25 -12.42
CA PRO A 180 9.30 14.59 -11.49
C PRO A 180 9.21 13.66 -10.26
N GLY A 181 9.94 12.54 -10.24
CA GLY A 181 9.87 11.57 -9.14
C GLY A 181 10.98 10.54 -9.16
N VAL A 182 11.06 9.76 -8.06
CA VAL A 182 12.07 8.74 -7.83
C VAL A 182 11.41 7.36 -7.83
N ARG A 183 11.89 6.44 -8.68
CA ARG A 183 11.41 5.05 -8.67
C ARG A 183 11.95 4.31 -7.45
N MET A 184 11.10 3.49 -6.85
CA MET A 184 11.52 2.52 -5.86
C MET A 184 12.03 1.25 -6.56
N VAL A 185 13.16 0.72 -6.12
CA VAL A 185 13.77 -0.51 -6.64
C VAL A 185 13.79 -1.58 -5.54
N PRO A 186 13.56 -2.85 -5.90
CA PRO A 186 13.58 -3.94 -4.93
C PRO A 186 14.99 -4.19 -4.42
N ILE A 187 15.10 -4.41 -3.11
CA ILE A 187 16.33 -4.80 -2.42
C ILE A 187 16.07 -5.97 -1.46
N LYS A 188 17.12 -6.64 -1.00
CA LYS A 188 16.98 -7.76 -0.05
C LYS A 188 16.60 -7.30 1.36
N SER A 189 17.07 -6.13 1.78
CA SER A 189 16.83 -5.61 3.13
C SER A 189 15.45 -5.01 3.28
N THR A 190 14.65 -5.51 4.20
CA THR A 190 13.33 -4.98 4.58
C THR A 190 13.41 -4.06 5.80
N ALA A 191 14.58 -3.46 6.06
CA ALA A 191 14.84 -2.75 7.30
C ALA A 191 14.26 -1.32 7.34
N VAL A 192 13.87 -0.74 6.20
CA VAL A 192 13.31 0.62 6.14
C VAL A 192 11.94 0.56 5.46
N LEU A 193 11.89 0.62 4.16
CA LEU A 193 10.68 0.45 3.37
C LEU A 193 10.60 -1.00 2.88
N PHE A 194 9.41 -1.57 2.92
CA PHE A 194 9.21 -2.90 2.36
C PHE A 194 7.83 -3.05 1.75
N GLN A 195 7.76 -3.95 0.80
CA GLN A 195 6.53 -4.43 0.19
C GLN A 195 6.30 -5.87 0.60
N GLY A 196 5.06 -6.21 0.90
CA GLY A 196 4.57 -7.55 1.10
C GLY A 196 3.63 -7.96 -0.04
N VAL A 197 3.81 -9.17 -0.56
CA VAL A 197 2.87 -9.78 -1.50
C VAL A 197 2.51 -11.16 -1.01
N GLY A 198 1.22 -11.42 -0.87
CA GLY A 198 0.69 -12.70 -0.40
C GLY A 198 -0.52 -13.14 -1.18
N VAL A 199 -0.69 -14.45 -1.31
CA VAL A 199 -1.86 -15.06 -1.96
C VAL A 199 -2.65 -15.81 -0.91
N LYS A 200 -3.98 -15.59 -0.89
CA LYS A 200 -4.92 -16.37 -0.10
C LYS A 200 -5.16 -17.71 -0.82
N PRO A 201 -4.96 -18.86 -0.18
CA PRO A 201 -5.23 -20.16 -0.82
C PRO A 201 -6.65 -20.26 -1.35
N ALA A 202 -6.81 -21.06 -2.44
CA ALA A 202 -8.12 -21.39 -3.01
C ALA A 202 -8.92 -22.32 -2.11
#